data_1ac7f53cf9184c88179c1b68db52e677
#
_entry.id   1ac7f53cf9184c88179c1b68db52e677
#
_cell.length_a   1.000
_cell.length_b   1.000
_cell.length_c   1.000
_cell.angle_alpha   90.00
_cell.angle_beta   90.00
_cell.angle_gamma   90.00
#
_symmetry.space_group_name_H-M   'P 1'
#
loop_
_entity.id
_entity.type
_entity.pdbx_description
1 polymer ?
#
loop_
_entity_poly.entity_id
_entity_poly.type
_entity_poly.pdbx_seq_one_letter_code
_entity_poly.pdbx_strand_id
1 'polypeptide(L)'
;MEHKRNIVRALPYLAALIVFLIVTLFCFAPQFEGKVLSQHDILQYDGMTEDILQHREAFGEDPQWEGNMFSGMPAYLINMKYDGAVVKTLSKAFYFLGQPAALIFLAMAFFFCMLLCMKVNPWIGLIPSLAYGFSTYFFVIIGAGHMTKMMVLAFAPMLFGGVWYAYRRNMWAGAALTAF
;
A
#
# COMPACT_ATOMS: atom_id res chain seq x y z
N MET A 1 -39.41 -4.16 1.24
CA MET A 1 -39.05 -2.93 0.49
C MET A 1 -37.74 -2.31 0.99
N GLU A 2 -37.47 -2.33 2.27
CA GLU A 2 -36.24 -1.72 2.88
C GLU A 2 -34.94 -2.39 2.43
N HIS A 3 -34.92 -3.73 2.34
CA HIS A 3 -33.75 -4.49 1.90
C HIS A 3 -33.31 -4.14 0.46
N LYS A 4 -34.26 -4.02 -0.47
CA LYS A 4 -33.96 -3.59 -1.86
C LYS A 4 -33.39 -2.17 -1.92
N ARG A 5 -33.88 -1.27 -1.07
CA ARG A 5 -33.38 0.12 -0.99
C ARG A 5 -31.95 0.19 -0.48
N ASN A 6 -31.58 -0.67 0.48
CA ASN A 6 -30.21 -0.73 1.00
C ASN A 6 -29.23 -1.31 -0.03
N ILE A 7 -29.64 -2.31 -0.81
CA ILE A 7 -28.81 -2.87 -1.90
C ILE A 7 -28.55 -1.80 -2.97
N VAL A 8 -29.57 -1.05 -3.40
CA VAL A 8 -29.40 0.01 -4.40
C VAL A 8 -28.46 1.12 -3.91
N ARG A 9 -28.49 1.44 -2.61
CA ARG A 9 -27.57 2.41 -2.02
C ARG A 9 -26.13 1.92 -1.94
N ALA A 10 -25.91 0.62 -1.73
CA ALA A 10 -24.57 0.03 -1.66
C ALA A 10 -23.94 -0.19 -3.05
N LEU A 11 -24.77 -0.27 -4.09
CA LEU A 11 -24.35 -0.62 -5.45
C LEU A 11 -23.17 0.20 -5.98
N PRO A 12 -23.14 1.55 -5.89
CA PRO A 12 -22.06 2.34 -6.47
C PRO A 12 -20.71 2.09 -5.76
N TYR A 13 -20.71 1.80 -4.47
CA TYR A 13 -19.48 1.49 -3.70
C TYR A 13 -18.94 0.13 -4.08
N LEU A 14 -19.79 -0.89 -4.16
CA LEU A 14 -19.41 -2.23 -4.59
C LEU A 14 -18.94 -2.23 -6.06
N ALA A 15 -19.66 -1.53 -6.93
CA ALA A 15 -19.26 -1.40 -8.33
C ALA A 15 -17.89 -0.77 -8.47
N ALA A 16 -17.58 0.29 -7.71
CA ALA A 16 -16.26 0.92 -7.72
C ALA A 16 -15.15 -0.06 -7.30
N LEU A 17 -15.32 -0.78 -6.19
CA LEU A 17 -14.34 -1.76 -5.72
C LEU A 17 -14.14 -2.91 -6.71
N ILE A 18 -15.22 -3.39 -7.33
CA ILE A 18 -15.15 -4.44 -8.36
C ILE A 18 -14.38 -3.92 -9.59
N VAL A 19 -14.65 -2.70 -10.05
CA VAL A 19 -13.92 -2.10 -11.17
C VAL A 19 -12.43 -1.97 -10.84
N PHE A 20 -12.08 -1.47 -9.64
CA PHE A 20 -10.68 -1.36 -9.21
C PHE A 20 -10.00 -2.73 -9.18
N LEU A 21 -10.69 -3.76 -8.67
CA LEU A 21 -10.18 -5.12 -8.63
C LEU A 21 -9.96 -5.68 -10.05
N ILE A 22 -10.94 -5.57 -10.93
CA ILE A 22 -10.83 -6.08 -12.31
C ILE A 22 -9.68 -5.40 -13.05
N VAL A 23 -9.58 -4.08 -12.94
CA VAL A 23 -8.53 -3.31 -13.61
C VAL A 23 -7.16 -3.67 -13.04
N THR A 24 -7.04 -3.85 -11.72
CA THR A 24 -5.79 -4.29 -11.09
C THR A 24 -5.40 -5.70 -11.57
N LEU A 25 -6.32 -6.64 -11.55
CA LEU A 25 -6.06 -8.02 -12.01
C LEU A 25 -5.63 -8.06 -13.48
N PHE A 26 -6.26 -7.26 -14.31
CA PHE A 26 -5.90 -7.17 -15.74
C PHE A 26 -4.50 -6.57 -15.94
N CYS A 27 -4.18 -5.46 -15.28
CA CYS A 27 -2.89 -4.79 -15.43
C CYS A 27 -1.73 -5.58 -14.85
N PHE A 28 -1.97 -6.35 -13.79
CA PHE A 28 -0.97 -7.17 -13.12
C PHE A 28 -1.14 -8.68 -13.40
N ALA A 29 -1.82 -9.06 -14.48
CA ALA A 29 -1.99 -10.45 -14.87
C ALA A 29 -0.68 -11.26 -14.86
N PRO A 30 0.47 -10.74 -15.34
CA PRO A 30 1.75 -11.46 -15.29
C PRO A 30 2.19 -11.84 -13.87
N GLN A 31 1.87 -11.02 -12.84
CA GLN A 31 2.18 -11.33 -11.44
C GLN A 31 1.42 -12.58 -10.99
N PHE A 32 0.16 -12.73 -11.39
CA PHE A 32 -0.67 -13.89 -11.05
C PHE A 32 -0.32 -15.15 -11.85
N GLU A 33 0.43 -14.98 -12.95
CA GLU A 33 1.06 -16.09 -13.69
C GLU A 33 2.40 -16.53 -13.08
N GLY A 34 2.79 -15.97 -11.93
CA GLY A 34 4.05 -16.28 -11.26
C GLY A 34 5.27 -15.53 -11.80
N LYS A 35 5.08 -14.53 -12.68
CA LYS A 35 6.17 -13.69 -13.16
C LYS A 35 6.52 -12.66 -12.10
N VAL A 36 7.81 -12.48 -11.85
CA VAL A 36 8.35 -11.50 -10.91
C VAL A 36 8.89 -10.31 -11.66
N LEU A 37 8.57 -9.11 -11.18
CA LEU A 37 9.12 -7.88 -11.74
C LEU A 37 10.60 -7.76 -11.33
N SER A 38 11.49 -7.64 -12.32
CA SER A 38 12.90 -7.36 -12.05
C SER A 38 13.04 -5.89 -11.65
N GLN A 39 13.40 -5.65 -10.39
CA GLN A 39 13.51 -4.32 -9.79
C GLN A 39 14.96 -4.12 -9.32
N HIS A 40 15.61 -3.10 -9.87
CA HIS A 40 17.02 -2.86 -9.62
C HIS A 40 17.34 -2.62 -8.15
N ASP A 41 16.53 -1.80 -7.47
CA ASP A 41 16.73 -1.47 -6.06
C ASP A 41 16.51 -2.68 -5.13
N ILE A 42 15.62 -3.61 -5.52
CA ILE A 42 15.41 -4.84 -4.75
C ILE A 42 16.63 -5.76 -4.88
N LEU A 43 17.20 -5.90 -6.07
CA LEU A 43 18.42 -6.69 -6.28
C LEU A 43 19.60 -6.12 -5.50
N GLN A 44 19.72 -4.79 -5.45
CA GLN A 44 20.75 -4.14 -4.61
C GLN A 44 20.48 -4.37 -3.13
N TYR A 45 19.23 -4.21 -2.68
CA TYR A 45 18.85 -4.46 -1.30
C TYR A 45 19.17 -5.89 -0.87
N ASP A 46 18.88 -6.88 -1.70
CA ASP A 46 19.19 -8.28 -1.41
C ASP A 46 20.72 -8.49 -1.22
N GLY A 47 21.53 -7.89 -2.09
CA GLY A 47 22.98 -7.91 -1.94
C GLY A 47 23.48 -7.19 -0.67
N MET A 48 22.83 -6.06 -0.31
CA MET A 48 23.19 -5.30 0.90
C MET A 48 22.82 -6.02 2.20
N THR A 49 21.80 -6.86 2.17
CA THR A 49 21.31 -7.56 3.37
C THR A 49 21.96 -8.92 3.60
N GLU A 50 22.76 -9.41 2.68
CA GLU A 50 23.32 -10.76 2.70
C GLU A 50 24.12 -11.01 3.99
N ASP A 51 25.05 -10.14 4.36
CA ASP A 51 25.86 -10.26 5.58
C ASP A 51 25.01 -10.19 6.85
N ILE A 52 23.98 -9.34 6.85
CA ILE A 52 23.03 -9.23 7.98
C ILE A 52 22.28 -10.56 8.16
N LEU A 53 21.86 -11.18 7.05
CA LEU A 53 21.15 -12.47 7.07
C LEU A 53 22.06 -13.60 7.53
N GLN A 54 23.30 -13.66 7.04
CA GLN A 54 24.30 -14.65 7.45
C GLN A 54 24.65 -14.51 8.94
N HIS A 55 24.84 -13.29 9.44
CA HIS A 55 25.06 -13.04 10.86
C HIS A 55 23.88 -13.54 11.72
N ARG A 56 22.67 -13.23 11.27
CA ARG A 56 21.43 -13.65 11.96
C ARG A 56 21.27 -15.18 12.00
N GLU A 57 21.66 -15.86 10.92
CA GLU A 57 21.64 -17.33 10.88
C GLU A 57 22.70 -17.95 11.80
N ALA A 58 23.88 -17.34 11.88
CA ALA A 58 24.98 -17.86 12.68
C ALA A 58 24.82 -17.62 14.19
N PHE A 59 24.30 -16.45 14.58
CA PHE A 59 24.27 -15.99 15.97
C PHE A 59 22.87 -15.83 16.56
N GLY A 60 21.81 -15.89 15.76
CA GLY A 60 20.42 -15.76 16.20
C GLY A 60 19.99 -14.33 16.53
N GLU A 61 20.86 -13.33 16.33
CA GLU A 61 20.61 -11.91 16.61
C GLU A 61 20.97 -11.02 15.41
N ASP A 62 20.42 -9.79 15.40
CA ASP A 62 20.74 -8.82 14.35
C ASP A 62 22.08 -8.13 14.65
N PRO A 63 22.97 -7.98 13.65
CA PRO A 63 24.21 -7.21 13.82
C PRO A 63 23.89 -5.73 14.02
N GLN A 64 24.73 -5.03 14.78
CA GLN A 64 24.60 -3.58 14.96
C GLN A 64 25.20 -2.80 13.78
N TRP A 65 26.14 -3.41 13.07
CA TRP A 65 26.93 -2.80 12.01
C TRP A 65 27.01 -3.70 10.79
N GLU A 66 26.85 -3.10 9.61
CA GLU A 66 27.04 -3.72 8.31
C GLU A 66 28.34 -3.21 7.69
N GLY A 67 29.24 -4.11 7.30
CA GLY A 67 30.61 -3.77 6.85
C GLY A 67 30.77 -3.55 5.35
N ASN A 68 29.86 -4.10 4.52
CA ASN A 68 30.05 -4.17 3.07
C ASN A 68 29.68 -2.91 2.31
N MET A 69 28.92 -2.00 2.94
CA MET A 69 28.45 -0.80 2.28
C MET A 69 29.11 0.46 2.78
N PHE A 70 29.54 1.32 1.85
CA PHE A 70 30.07 2.65 2.16
C PHE A 70 31.16 2.67 3.25
N SER A 71 32.00 1.63 3.32
CA SER A 71 32.98 1.39 4.40
C SER A 71 32.33 1.12 5.77
N GLY A 72 31.09 0.72 5.78
CA GLY A 72 30.33 0.35 6.95
C GLY A 72 29.25 1.35 7.34
N MET A 73 28.10 0.83 7.76
CA MET A 73 26.98 1.62 8.24
C MET A 73 26.17 0.85 9.29
N PRO A 74 25.33 1.54 10.10
CA PRO A 74 24.46 0.88 11.05
C PRO A 74 23.46 -0.05 10.36
N ALA A 75 23.41 -1.32 10.76
CA ALA A 75 22.58 -2.34 10.14
C ALA A 75 21.07 -2.02 10.20
N TYR A 76 20.61 -1.29 11.22
CA TYR A 76 19.23 -0.88 11.37
C TYR A 76 18.73 0.06 10.26
N LEU A 77 19.62 0.71 9.52
CA LEU A 77 19.26 1.54 8.36
C LEU A 77 18.94 0.72 7.12
N ILE A 78 19.36 -0.55 7.09
CA ILE A 78 19.18 -1.44 5.94
C ILE A 78 18.07 -2.45 6.23
N ASN A 79 18.28 -3.35 7.19
CA ASN A 79 17.37 -4.44 7.48
C ASN A 79 17.41 -4.82 8.96
N MET A 80 16.44 -4.37 9.71
CA MET A 80 16.28 -4.76 11.10
C MET A 80 14.91 -5.37 11.36
N LYS A 81 14.84 -6.40 12.21
CA LYS A 81 13.57 -6.94 12.67
C LYS A 81 13.07 -6.08 13.83
N TYR A 82 11.89 -5.50 13.66
CA TYR A 82 11.20 -4.81 14.74
C TYR A 82 10.12 -5.73 15.29
N ASP A 83 10.34 -6.25 16.49
CA ASP A 83 9.33 -7.01 17.19
C ASP A 83 8.21 -6.07 17.69
N GLY A 84 6.95 -6.51 17.54
CA GLY A 84 5.80 -5.72 17.97
C GLY A 84 5.32 -4.63 17.00
N ALA A 85 5.79 -4.63 15.76
CA ALA A 85 5.29 -3.72 14.72
C ALA A 85 3.84 -4.09 14.34
N VAL A 86 2.87 -3.57 15.10
CA VAL A 86 1.42 -3.79 14.87
C VAL A 86 1.03 -3.38 13.45
N VAL A 87 1.58 -2.26 12.95
CA VAL A 87 1.35 -1.77 11.59
C VAL A 87 1.78 -2.80 10.54
N LYS A 88 2.91 -3.49 10.74
CA LYS A 88 3.39 -4.55 9.84
C LYS A 88 2.43 -5.75 9.79
N THR A 89 1.82 -6.08 10.92
CA THR A 89 0.83 -7.17 10.99
C THR A 89 -0.48 -6.78 10.32
N LEU A 90 -0.96 -5.57 10.55
CA LEU A 90 -2.16 -5.03 9.91
C LEU A 90 -1.97 -4.86 8.40
N SER A 91 -0.81 -4.39 7.96
CA SER A 91 -0.53 -4.20 6.53
C SER A 91 -0.58 -5.51 5.74
N LYS A 92 -0.25 -6.65 6.36
CA LYS A 92 -0.38 -7.97 5.69
C LYS A 92 -1.80 -8.25 5.21
N ALA A 93 -2.81 -7.79 5.95
CA ALA A 93 -4.20 -7.96 5.55
C ALA A 93 -4.56 -7.18 4.29
N PHE A 94 -3.85 -6.08 4.02
CA PHE A 94 -4.05 -5.27 2.82
C PHE A 94 -3.32 -5.82 1.58
N TYR A 95 -2.35 -6.73 1.76
CA TYR A 95 -1.57 -7.29 0.64
C TYR A 95 -2.14 -8.60 0.10
N PHE A 96 -3.46 -8.79 0.20
CA PHE A 96 -4.15 -10.02 -0.25
C PHE A 96 -3.96 -10.35 -1.74
N LEU A 97 -3.63 -9.35 -2.56
CA LEU A 97 -3.31 -9.53 -4.00
C LEU A 97 -1.80 -9.71 -4.24
N GLY A 98 -0.96 -9.68 -3.19
CA GLY A 98 0.48 -9.57 -3.36
C GLY A 98 0.93 -8.19 -3.85
N GLN A 99 2.21 -7.91 -3.75
CA GLN A 99 2.80 -6.67 -4.27
C GLN A 99 3.36 -6.91 -5.68
N PRO A 100 3.27 -5.91 -6.59
CA PRO A 100 2.77 -4.55 -6.42
C PRO A 100 1.27 -4.35 -6.64
N ALA A 101 0.53 -5.35 -7.13
CA ALA A 101 -0.89 -5.23 -7.49
C ALA A 101 -1.74 -4.68 -6.32
N ALA A 102 -1.53 -5.19 -5.10
CA ALA A 102 -2.24 -4.73 -3.92
C ALA A 102 -2.10 -3.22 -3.69
N LEU A 103 -0.91 -2.65 -3.90
CA LEU A 103 -0.66 -1.23 -3.66
C LEU A 103 -1.40 -0.32 -4.65
N ILE A 104 -1.52 -0.73 -5.91
CA ILE A 104 -2.31 0.01 -6.91
C ILE A 104 -3.81 -0.07 -6.60
N PHE A 105 -4.29 -1.26 -6.22
CA PHE A 105 -5.68 -1.41 -5.76
C PHE A 105 -5.97 -0.51 -4.56
N LEU A 106 -5.11 -0.51 -3.54
CA LEU A 106 -5.25 0.31 -2.35
C LEU A 106 -5.18 1.81 -2.67
N ALA A 107 -4.30 2.24 -3.57
CA ALA A 107 -4.23 3.63 -4.00
C ALA A 107 -5.57 4.11 -4.57
N MET A 108 -6.21 3.32 -5.45
CA MET A 108 -7.53 3.63 -5.99
C MET A 108 -8.61 3.60 -4.91
N ALA A 109 -8.63 2.58 -4.06
CA ALA A 109 -9.63 2.40 -3.02
C ALA A 109 -9.56 3.50 -1.96
N PHE A 110 -8.37 3.87 -1.50
CA PHE A 110 -8.21 4.91 -0.49
C PHE A 110 -8.42 6.31 -1.03
N PHE A 111 -8.06 6.56 -2.30
CA PHE A 111 -8.44 7.81 -2.96
C PHE A 111 -9.96 7.93 -3.10
N PHE A 112 -10.63 6.85 -3.47
CA PHE A 112 -12.10 6.80 -3.50
C PHE A 112 -12.70 7.07 -2.10
N CYS A 113 -12.19 6.43 -1.05
CA CYS A 113 -12.61 6.69 0.33
C CYS A 113 -12.42 8.15 0.74
N MET A 114 -11.30 8.77 0.37
CA MET A 114 -11.06 10.20 0.60
C MET A 114 -12.16 11.06 -0.05
N LEU A 115 -12.50 10.79 -1.29
CA LEU A 115 -13.56 11.52 -2.00
C LEU A 115 -14.92 11.32 -1.35
N LEU A 116 -15.20 10.12 -0.83
CA LEU A 116 -16.44 9.86 -0.07
C LEU A 116 -16.46 10.65 1.26
N CYS A 117 -15.35 10.77 1.95
CA CYS A 117 -15.23 11.64 3.13
C CYS A 117 -15.57 13.09 2.80
N MET A 118 -15.22 13.54 1.60
CA MET A 118 -15.55 14.87 1.07
C MET A 118 -16.97 14.99 0.48
N LYS A 119 -17.78 13.93 0.56
CA LYS A 119 -19.15 13.84 0.01
C LYS A 119 -19.23 13.92 -1.52
N VAL A 120 -18.17 13.55 -2.22
CA VAL A 120 -18.24 13.40 -3.67
C VAL A 120 -19.18 12.24 -4.01
N ASN A 121 -19.99 12.42 -5.06
CA ASN A 121 -20.87 11.35 -5.53
C ASN A 121 -20.03 10.12 -5.93
N PRO A 122 -20.36 8.89 -5.46
CA PRO A 122 -19.57 7.70 -5.71
C PRO A 122 -19.33 7.41 -7.21
N TRP A 123 -20.30 7.65 -8.06
CA TRP A 123 -20.15 7.45 -9.51
C TRP A 123 -19.17 8.44 -10.14
N ILE A 124 -19.13 9.68 -9.65
CA ILE A 124 -18.16 10.69 -10.08
C ILE A 124 -16.79 10.36 -9.51
N GLY A 125 -16.73 9.90 -8.26
CA GLY A 125 -15.47 9.54 -7.59
C GLY A 125 -14.69 8.39 -8.22
N LEU A 126 -15.36 7.54 -9.00
CA LEU A 126 -14.75 6.39 -9.68
C LEU A 126 -13.62 6.82 -10.64
N ILE A 127 -13.88 7.80 -11.51
CA ILE A 127 -12.93 8.23 -12.54
C ILE A 127 -11.63 8.80 -11.95
N PRO A 128 -11.67 9.80 -11.04
CA PRO A 128 -10.43 10.33 -10.46
C PRO A 128 -9.69 9.31 -9.60
N SER A 129 -10.40 8.32 -9.01
CA SER A 129 -9.73 7.24 -8.28
C SER A 129 -8.94 6.30 -9.19
N LEU A 130 -9.49 5.97 -10.35
CA LEU A 130 -8.75 5.26 -11.41
C LEU A 130 -7.55 6.10 -11.87
N ALA A 131 -7.76 7.39 -12.17
CA ALA A 131 -6.70 8.27 -12.62
C ALA A 131 -5.55 8.38 -11.59
N TYR A 132 -5.87 8.40 -10.30
CA TYR A 132 -4.87 8.40 -9.25
C TYR A 132 -4.05 7.10 -9.25
N GLY A 133 -4.71 5.93 -9.27
CA GLY A 133 -4.04 4.63 -9.30
C GLY A 133 -3.20 4.41 -10.56
N PHE A 134 -3.61 5.02 -11.69
CA PHE A 134 -2.88 4.98 -12.97
C PHE A 134 -1.92 6.14 -13.18
N SER A 135 -1.55 6.86 -12.12
CA SER A 135 -0.48 7.84 -12.20
C SER A 135 0.80 7.18 -12.72
N THR A 136 1.36 7.72 -13.80
CA THR A 136 2.63 7.24 -14.38
C THR A 136 3.75 7.15 -13.34
N TYR A 137 3.76 8.07 -12.39
CA TYR A 137 4.74 8.08 -11.31
C TYR A 137 4.71 6.79 -10.48
N PHE A 138 3.53 6.22 -10.23
CA PHE A 138 3.42 4.98 -9.46
C PHE A 138 4.08 3.80 -10.16
N PHE A 139 3.89 3.69 -11.47
CA PHE A 139 4.51 2.64 -12.26
C PHE A 139 6.04 2.81 -12.34
N VAL A 140 6.52 4.04 -12.44
CA VAL A 140 7.96 4.34 -12.42
C VAL A 140 8.60 3.91 -11.09
N ILE A 141 8.02 4.29 -9.95
CA ILE A 141 8.60 3.94 -8.64
C ILE A 141 8.45 2.45 -8.31
N ILE A 142 7.39 1.79 -8.79
CA ILE A 142 7.24 0.33 -8.68
C ILE A 142 8.32 -0.36 -9.54
N GLY A 143 8.52 0.10 -10.78
CA GLY A 143 9.56 -0.45 -11.65
C GLY A 143 10.96 -0.28 -11.10
N ALA A 144 11.24 0.80 -10.39
CA ALA A 144 12.52 1.01 -9.70
C ALA A 144 12.70 0.12 -8.46
N GLY A 145 11.61 -0.30 -7.80
CA GLY A 145 11.68 -1.09 -6.55
C GLY A 145 11.33 -0.31 -5.29
N HIS A 146 10.91 0.95 -5.41
CA HIS A 146 10.57 1.80 -4.26
C HIS A 146 9.20 1.46 -3.63
N MET A 147 9.04 0.22 -3.18
CA MET A 147 7.78 -0.30 -2.67
C MET A 147 7.29 0.43 -1.42
N THR A 148 8.19 0.82 -0.52
CA THR A 148 7.86 1.61 0.68
C THR A 148 7.29 2.98 0.31
N LYS A 149 7.88 3.65 -0.70
CA LYS A 149 7.36 4.93 -1.20
C LYS A 149 5.97 4.75 -1.82
N MET A 150 5.78 3.69 -2.59
CA MET A 150 4.46 3.39 -3.15
C MET A 150 3.42 3.11 -2.07
N MET A 151 3.80 2.43 -1.00
CA MET A 151 2.93 2.19 0.16
C MET A 151 2.47 3.51 0.78
N VAL A 152 3.40 4.43 1.06
CA VAL A 152 3.06 5.76 1.61
C VAL A 152 2.08 6.50 0.70
N LEU A 153 2.31 6.48 -0.61
CA LEU A 153 1.42 7.15 -1.58
C LEU A 153 0.04 6.47 -1.66
N ALA A 154 -0.03 5.15 -1.53
CA ALA A 154 -1.31 4.45 -1.51
C ALA A 154 -2.15 4.81 -0.27
N PHE A 155 -1.52 4.99 0.89
CA PHE A 155 -2.21 5.33 2.15
C PHE A 155 -2.46 6.83 2.34
N ALA A 156 -1.69 7.71 1.70
CA ALA A 156 -1.81 9.16 1.85
C ALA A 156 -3.25 9.70 1.65
N PRO A 157 -4.03 9.27 0.64
CA PRO A 157 -5.40 9.73 0.51
C PRO A 157 -6.28 9.40 1.71
N MET A 158 -6.08 8.22 2.35
CA MET A 158 -6.86 7.84 3.54
C MET A 158 -6.55 8.77 4.71
N LEU A 159 -5.29 9.13 4.91
CA LEU A 159 -4.87 10.11 5.90
C LEU A 159 -5.57 11.46 5.67
N PHE A 160 -5.51 12.00 4.45
CA PHE A 160 -6.16 13.28 4.12
C PHE A 160 -7.68 13.21 4.30
N GLY A 161 -8.31 12.13 3.84
CA GLY A 161 -9.74 11.90 3.99
C GLY A 161 -10.16 11.81 5.45
N GLY A 162 -9.38 11.10 6.27
CA GLY A 162 -9.60 10.95 7.70
C GLY A 162 -9.48 12.27 8.45
N VAL A 163 -8.43 13.06 8.19
CA VAL A 163 -8.27 14.41 8.75
C VAL A 163 -9.45 15.30 8.37
N TRP A 164 -9.81 15.33 7.08
CA TRP A 164 -10.97 16.08 6.63
C TRP A 164 -12.26 15.66 7.35
N TYR A 165 -12.48 14.35 7.50
CA TYR A 165 -13.66 13.81 8.17
C TYR A 165 -13.68 14.15 9.66
N ALA A 166 -12.53 14.10 10.34
CA ALA A 166 -12.39 14.48 11.75
C ALA A 166 -12.83 15.94 11.98
N TYR A 167 -12.36 16.87 11.18
CA TYR A 167 -12.68 18.29 11.33
C TYR A 167 -14.11 18.67 10.91
N ARG A 168 -14.66 17.95 9.93
CA ARG A 168 -15.94 18.33 9.31
C ARG A 168 -17.14 17.52 9.76
N ARG A 169 -16.92 16.37 10.41
CA ARG A 169 -17.97 15.39 10.70
C ARG A 169 -17.89 14.78 12.10
N ASN A 170 -16.99 13.87 12.28
CA ASN A 170 -16.84 13.11 13.52
C ASN A 170 -15.36 12.90 13.80
N MET A 171 -14.89 13.48 14.90
CA MET A 171 -13.50 13.46 15.30
C MET A 171 -12.99 12.01 15.53
N TRP A 172 -13.76 11.17 16.19
CA TRP A 172 -13.34 9.81 16.50
C TRP A 172 -13.26 8.92 15.27
N ALA A 173 -14.28 8.99 14.40
CA ALA A 173 -14.26 8.25 13.15
C ALA A 173 -13.14 8.73 12.21
N GLY A 174 -12.91 10.04 12.14
CA GLY A 174 -11.80 10.59 11.38
C GLY A 174 -10.45 10.19 11.95
N ALA A 175 -10.26 10.23 13.27
CA ALA A 175 -9.04 9.74 13.92
C ALA A 175 -8.80 8.25 13.64
N ALA A 176 -9.84 7.41 13.69
CA ALA A 176 -9.73 6.00 13.32
C ALA A 176 -9.28 5.80 11.86
N LEU A 177 -9.79 6.62 10.93
CA LEU A 177 -9.36 6.57 9.52
C LEU A 177 -7.93 7.06 9.29
N THR A 178 -7.39 7.91 10.18
CA THR A 178 -6.01 8.41 10.08
C THR A 178 -4.99 7.52 10.78
N ALA A 179 -5.44 6.58 11.61
CA ALA A 179 -4.56 5.69 12.37
C ALA A 179 -3.95 4.55 11.52
N PHE A 180 -4.39 4.41 10.28
CA PHE A 180 -3.84 3.49 9.29
C PHE A 180 -2.75 4.16 8.46
#